data_e7899f81d92fcbb0fa10e0ec67ce18d4
#
_entry.id   e7899f81d92fcbb0fa10e0ec67ce18d4
#
_cell.length_a   1.000
_cell.length_b   1.000
_cell.length_c   1.000
_cell.angle_alpha   90.00
_cell.angle_beta   90.00
_cell.angle_gamma   90.00
#
_symmetry.space_group_name_H-M   'P 1'
#
loop_
_entity.id
_entity.type
_entity.pdbx_description
1 polymer ?
#
loop_
_entity_poly.entity_id
_entity_poly.type
_entity_poly.pdbx_seq_one_letter_code
_entity_poly.pdbx_strand_id
1 'polypeptide(L)'
;MKQPTLSSNLIQALVVNGQILPTSNIQPLAQQEEENLDRLRNRVTRKLAEQYLNGYDRLFRHISLLLLTHSYELTAYQPHQTLRKICQQWQANDLVNGMIQQRHTLKKSVLPSANVDLEALSTLQTLLGLFDLNDATAFRLTDKNR
;
A
#
# COMPACT_ATOMS: atom_id res chain seq x y z
N MET A 1 9.45 -17.51 1.18
CA MET A 1 9.07 -16.45 0.24
C MET A 1 9.97 -15.26 0.42
N LYS A 2 10.48 -14.73 -0.67
CA LYS A 2 11.34 -13.58 -0.57
C LYS A 2 10.54 -12.31 -0.41
N GLN A 3 11.00 -11.45 0.48
CA GLN A 3 10.44 -10.12 0.59
C GLN A 3 10.84 -9.30 -0.63
N PRO A 4 9.98 -8.40 -1.10
CA PRO A 4 10.38 -7.49 -2.16
C PRO A 4 11.52 -6.60 -1.69
N THR A 5 12.34 -6.15 -2.64
CA THR A 5 13.51 -5.32 -2.33
C THR A 5 13.42 -4.00 -3.07
N LEU A 6 14.17 -3.02 -2.57
CA LEU A 6 14.24 -1.70 -3.18
C LEU A 6 15.59 -1.55 -3.89
N SER A 7 15.58 -1.00 -5.09
CA SER A 7 16.83 -0.77 -5.79
C SER A 7 17.58 0.40 -5.16
N SER A 8 18.93 0.33 -5.19
CA SER A 8 19.75 1.39 -4.64
C SER A 8 19.52 2.72 -5.35
N ASN A 9 19.33 2.67 -6.66
CA ASN A 9 19.08 3.90 -7.42
C ASN A 9 17.77 4.55 -7.02
N LEU A 10 16.74 3.76 -6.77
CA LEU A 10 15.47 4.31 -6.34
C LEU A 10 15.59 4.92 -4.95
N ILE A 11 16.25 4.23 -4.03
CA ILE A 11 16.45 4.75 -2.68
C ILE A 11 17.14 6.09 -2.75
N GLN A 12 18.21 6.20 -3.54
CA GLN A 12 18.95 7.44 -3.67
C GLN A 12 18.08 8.57 -4.22
N ALA A 13 17.26 8.26 -5.23
CA ALA A 13 16.38 9.27 -5.81
C ALA A 13 15.34 9.74 -4.78
N LEU A 14 14.78 8.82 -3.99
CA LEU A 14 13.81 9.19 -2.98
C LEU A 14 14.42 10.06 -1.88
N VAL A 15 15.66 9.78 -1.49
CA VAL A 15 16.38 10.60 -0.51
C VAL A 15 16.60 12.01 -1.06
N VAL A 16 17.09 12.09 -2.29
CA VAL A 16 17.39 13.39 -2.92
C VAL A 16 16.12 14.23 -3.02
N ASN A 17 14.98 13.60 -3.30
CA ASN A 17 13.73 14.32 -3.43
C ASN A 17 13.03 14.59 -2.09
N GLY A 18 13.64 14.19 -0.98
CA GLY A 18 13.05 14.46 0.33
C GLY A 18 11.86 13.57 0.68
N GLN A 19 11.67 12.47 -0.04
CA GLN A 19 10.54 11.59 0.17
C GLN A 19 10.79 10.54 1.25
N ILE A 20 12.04 10.21 1.49
CA ILE A 20 12.45 9.34 2.60
C ILE A 20 13.65 9.95 3.29
N LEU A 21 13.84 9.59 4.56
CA LEU A 21 14.95 10.05 5.38
C LEU A 21 15.63 8.86 6.05
N PRO A 22 16.97 8.91 6.20
CA PRO A 22 17.64 7.91 7.04
C PRO A 22 17.11 8.00 8.47
N THR A 23 16.97 6.86 9.12
CA THR A 23 16.52 6.82 10.50
C THR A 23 17.28 5.76 11.27
N SER A 24 17.54 6.05 12.56
CA SER A 24 18.09 5.07 13.49
C SER A 24 17.01 4.54 14.43
N ASN A 25 15.79 5.08 14.37
CA ASN A 25 14.69 4.67 15.27
C ASN A 25 13.89 3.51 14.68
N ILE A 26 14.58 2.49 14.16
CA ILE A 26 13.94 1.44 13.38
C ILE A 26 12.97 0.64 14.23
N GLN A 27 13.37 0.18 15.41
CA GLN A 27 12.53 -0.68 16.24
C GLN A 27 11.22 -0.01 16.68
N PRO A 28 11.23 1.20 17.24
CA PRO A 28 9.97 1.83 17.63
C PRO A 28 9.07 2.13 16.44
N LEU A 29 9.64 2.56 15.32
CA LEU A 29 8.85 2.87 14.14
C LEU A 29 8.26 1.60 13.52
N ALA A 30 9.05 0.53 13.47
CA ALA A 30 8.54 -0.73 12.95
C ALA A 30 7.42 -1.28 13.82
N GLN A 31 7.56 -1.18 15.13
CA GLN A 31 6.52 -1.62 16.06
C GLN A 31 5.24 -0.83 15.82
N GLN A 32 5.34 0.48 15.63
CA GLN A 32 4.19 1.31 15.37
C GLN A 32 3.49 0.91 14.06
N GLU A 33 4.27 0.62 13.02
CA GLU A 33 3.69 0.22 11.74
C GLU A 33 3.05 -1.16 11.82
N GLU A 34 3.65 -2.09 12.59
CA GLU A 34 3.03 -3.40 12.78
C GLU A 34 1.70 -3.28 13.52
N GLU A 35 1.63 -2.41 14.52
CA GLU A 35 0.38 -2.18 15.24
C GLU A 35 -0.67 -1.57 14.32
N ASN A 36 -0.27 -0.62 13.48
CA ASN A 36 -1.18 -0.01 12.52
C ASN A 36 -1.70 -1.07 11.53
N LEU A 37 -0.81 -1.93 11.07
CA LEU A 37 -1.18 -2.98 10.12
C LEU A 37 -2.16 -3.97 10.76
N ASP A 38 -1.91 -4.38 11.99
CA ASP A 38 -2.81 -5.28 12.70
C ASP A 38 -4.18 -4.65 12.91
N ARG A 39 -4.21 -3.36 13.21
CA ARG A 39 -5.47 -2.65 13.38
C ARG A 39 -6.27 -2.64 12.08
N LEU A 40 -5.59 -2.45 10.95
CA LEU A 40 -6.26 -2.51 9.65
C LEU A 40 -6.78 -3.91 9.34
N ARG A 41 -6.00 -4.95 9.66
CA ARG A 41 -6.41 -6.33 9.43
C ARG A 41 -7.64 -6.71 10.25
N ASN A 42 -7.78 -6.13 11.43
CA ASN A 42 -8.88 -6.45 12.33
C ASN A 42 -10.11 -5.59 12.10
N ARG A 43 -10.03 -4.60 11.21
CA ARG A 43 -11.18 -3.76 10.93
C ARG A 43 -12.20 -4.52 10.10
N VAL A 44 -13.47 -4.46 10.53
CA VAL A 44 -14.53 -5.09 9.78
C VAL A 44 -14.92 -4.17 8.62
N THR A 45 -14.86 -4.71 7.40
CA THR A 45 -15.28 -3.99 6.22
C THR A 45 -16.26 -4.87 5.46
N ARG A 46 -17.32 -4.29 4.94
CA ARG A 46 -18.38 -5.04 4.27
C ARG A 46 -18.41 -4.79 2.78
N LYS A 47 -18.24 -3.53 2.39
CA LYS A 47 -18.33 -3.16 0.98
C LYS A 47 -16.97 -3.30 0.33
N LEU A 48 -16.99 -3.64 -0.95
CA LEU A 48 -15.74 -3.81 -1.69
C LEU A 48 -14.92 -2.52 -1.70
N ALA A 49 -15.59 -1.36 -1.80
CA ALA A 49 -14.88 -0.07 -1.76
C ALA A 49 -14.13 0.10 -0.44
N GLU A 50 -14.76 -0.27 0.69
CA GLU A 50 -14.11 -0.20 1.99
C GLU A 50 -12.94 -1.17 2.08
N GLN A 51 -13.13 -2.37 1.52
CA GLN A 51 -12.06 -3.37 1.49
C GLN A 51 -10.89 -2.88 0.66
N TYR A 52 -11.16 -2.22 -0.47
CA TYR A 52 -10.12 -1.66 -1.31
C TYR A 52 -9.31 -0.61 -0.55
N LEU A 53 -9.99 0.33 0.10
CA LEU A 53 -9.31 1.39 0.85
C LEU A 53 -8.49 0.81 1.99
N ASN A 54 -9.04 -0.17 2.70
CA ASN A 54 -8.31 -0.86 3.77
C ASN A 54 -7.07 -1.56 3.21
N GLY A 55 -7.23 -2.26 2.07
CA GLY A 55 -6.11 -2.95 1.44
C GLY A 55 -5.02 -2.00 0.98
N TYR A 56 -5.40 -0.85 0.44
CA TYR A 56 -4.44 0.17 0.03
C TYR A 56 -3.64 0.67 1.25
N ASP A 57 -4.33 0.92 2.37
CA ASP A 57 -3.66 1.36 3.59
C ASP A 57 -2.71 0.28 4.11
N ARG A 58 -3.09 -1.01 4.00
CA ARG A 58 -2.19 -2.09 4.39
C ARG A 58 -0.96 -2.15 3.50
N LEU A 59 -1.13 -1.95 2.19
CA LEU A 59 0.01 -1.87 1.29
C LEU A 59 0.96 -0.74 1.70
N PHE A 60 0.39 0.39 2.04
CA PHE A 60 1.18 1.55 2.47
C PHE A 60 2.01 1.21 3.71
N ARG A 61 1.41 0.49 4.68
CA ARG A 61 2.15 0.09 5.89
C ARG A 61 3.24 -0.91 5.59
N HIS A 62 2.98 -1.86 4.68
CA HIS A 62 4.03 -2.79 4.26
C HIS A 62 5.21 -2.07 3.63
N ILE A 63 4.94 -1.06 2.80
CA ILE A 63 6.00 -0.30 2.17
C ILE A 63 6.79 0.49 3.22
N SER A 64 6.10 1.07 4.20
CA SER A 64 6.77 1.76 5.30
C SER A 64 7.70 0.80 6.05
N LEU A 65 7.24 -0.41 6.32
CA LEU A 65 8.08 -1.43 6.98
C LEU A 65 9.27 -1.80 6.11
N LEU A 66 9.07 -1.95 4.81
CA LEU A 66 10.17 -2.27 3.91
C LEU A 66 11.24 -1.19 3.93
N LEU A 67 10.83 0.07 3.91
CA LEU A 67 11.78 1.18 3.99
C LEU A 67 12.57 1.13 5.30
N LEU A 68 11.92 0.77 6.40
CA LEU A 68 12.61 0.66 7.68
C LEU A 68 13.66 -0.44 7.67
N THR A 69 13.44 -1.53 6.92
CA THR A 69 14.47 -2.58 6.80
C THR A 69 15.71 -2.08 6.09
N HIS A 70 15.60 -0.99 5.33
CA HIS A 70 16.72 -0.34 4.67
C HIS A 70 17.23 0.87 5.45
N SER A 71 16.73 1.06 6.67
CA SER A 71 17.09 2.17 7.58
C SER A 71 16.60 3.53 7.10
N TYR A 72 15.42 3.54 6.46
CA TYR A 72 14.78 4.78 6.02
C TYR A 72 13.34 4.83 6.50
N GLU A 73 12.83 6.05 6.66
CA GLU A 73 11.43 6.26 6.98
C GLU A 73 10.80 7.22 5.98
N LEU A 74 9.49 7.08 5.78
CA LEU A 74 8.73 7.98 4.93
C LEU A 74 8.66 9.35 5.56
N THR A 75 8.69 10.39 4.71
CA THR A 75 8.40 11.75 5.16
C THR A 75 6.96 12.10 4.82
N ALA A 76 6.51 13.25 5.30
CA ALA A 76 5.19 13.77 4.96
C ALA A 76 5.13 14.32 3.53
N TYR A 77 6.27 14.37 2.85
CA TYR A 77 6.31 14.97 1.52
C TYR A 77 5.91 13.94 0.45
N GLN A 78 4.75 14.15 -0.14
CA GLN A 78 4.23 13.36 -1.26
C GLN A 78 4.31 11.85 -1.04
N PRO A 79 3.75 11.33 0.06
CA PRO A 79 3.90 9.90 0.37
C PRO A 79 3.26 8.98 -0.68
N HIS A 80 2.19 9.41 -1.35
CA HIS A 80 1.58 8.57 -2.40
C HIS A 80 2.42 8.54 -3.66
N GLN A 81 3.18 9.60 -3.95
CA GLN A 81 4.15 9.57 -5.03
C GLN A 81 5.29 8.62 -4.71
N THR A 82 5.70 8.58 -3.45
CA THR A 82 6.73 7.64 -3.00
C THR A 82 6.25 6.21 -3.19
N LEU A 83 5.02 5.91 -2.78
CA LEU A 83 4.42 4.60 -2.98
C LEU A 83 4.37 4.25 -4.47
N ARG A 84 3.98 5.20 -5.31
CA ARG A 84 3.94 4.99 -6.76
C ARG A 84 5.30 4.57 -7.29
N LYS A 85 6.34 5.31 -6.97
CA LYS A 85 7.68 5.03 -7.47
C LYS A 85 8.17 3.67 -7.02
N ILE A 86 7.87 3.31 -5.79
CA ILE A 86 8.29 2.02 -5.25
C ILE A 86 7.54 0.88 -5.96
N CYS A 87 6.22 1.00 -6.10
CA CYS A 87 5.43 -0.05 -6.72
C CYS A 87 5.74 -0.22 -8.21
N GLN A 88 6.20 0.84 -8.87
CA GLN A 88 6.56 0.77 -10.30
C GLN A 88 7.77 -0.09 -10.55
N GLN A 89 8.51 -0.48 -9.53
CA GLN A 89 9.57 -1.48 -9.69
C GLN A 89 8.99 -2.87 -9.92
N TRP A 90 7.77 -3.13 -9.47
CA TRP A 90 7.19 -4.47 -9.44
C TRP A 90 5.99 -4.64 -10.36
N GLN A 91 5.40 -3.55 -10.81
CA GLN A 91 4.23 -3.58 -11.67
C GLN A 91 4.33 -2.48 -12.73
N ALA A 92 3.61 -2.65 -13.82
CA ALA A 92 3.60 -1.67 -14.92
C ALA A 92 3.09 -0.32 -14.43
N ASN A 93 3.64 0.75 -14.99
CA ASN A 93 3.34 2.11 -14.55
C ASN A 93 1.86 2.44 -14.62
N ASP A 94 1.19 2.07 -15.70
CA ASP A 94 -0.22 2.39 -15.86
C ASP A 94 -1.09 1.62 -14.88
N LEU A 95 -0.71 0.39 -14.52
CA LEU A 95 -1.44 -0.38 -13.51
C LEU A 95 -1.31 0.27 -12.13
N VAL A 96 -0.10 0.71 -11.79
CA VAL A 96 0.13 1.38 -10.51
C VAL A 96 -0.64 2.70 -10.46
N ASN A 97 -0.59 3.48 -11.56
CA ASN A 97 -1.32 4.73 -11.63
C ASN A 97 -2.82 4.52 -11.47
N GLY A 98 -3.36 3.48 -12.10
CA GLY A 98 -4.77 3.14 -11.99
C GLY A 98 -5.18 2.78 -10.57
N MET A 99 -4.31 2.03 -9.87
CA MET A 99 -4.55 1.66 -8.48
C MET A 99 -4.62 2.89 -7.58
N ILE A 100 -3.71 3.82 -7.76
CA ILE A 100 -3.67 5.04 -6.95
C ILE A 100 -4.86 5.94 -7.28
N GLN A 101 -5.20 6.05 -8.57
CA GLN A 101 -6.35 6.84 -9.00
C GLN A 101 -7.65 6.27 -8.43
N GLN A 102 -7.78 4.95 -8.38
CA GLN A 102 -8.95 4.31 -7.81
C GLN A 102 -9.11 4.66 -6.33
N ARG A 103 -8.02 4.65 -5.58
CA ARG A 103 -8.07 5.07 -4.17
C ARG A 103 -8.55 6.51 -4.07
N HIS A 104 -7.99 7.37 -4.90
CA HIS A 104 -8.35 8.79 -4.90
C HIS A 104 -9.85 8.97 -5.19
N THR A 105 -10.35 8.26 -6.18
CA THR A 105 -11.76 8.32 -6.56
C THR A 105 -12.65 7.83 -5.42
N LEU A 106 -12.30 6.72 -4.80
CA LEU A 106 -13.10 6.16 -3.69
C LEU A 106 -13.09 7.08 -2.47
N LYS A 107 -11.96 7.72 -2.19
CA LYS A 107 -11.88 8.63 -1.04
C LYS A 107 -12.75 9.87 -1.24
N LYS A 108 -12.94 10.29 -2.48
CA LYS A 108 -13.79 11.45 -2.77
C LYS A 108 -15.26 11.10 -2.90
N SER A 109 -15.57 9.82 -3.12
CA SER A 109 -16.93 9.43 -3.37
C SER A 109 -17.77 9.54 -2.10
N VAL A 110 -18.96 10.13 -2.22
CA VAL A 110 -19.91 10.15 -1.13
C VAL A 110 -20.99 9.10 -1.34
N LEU A 111 -20.93 8.37 -2.46
CA LEU A 111 -21.93 7.36 -2.77
C LEU A 111 -21.51 6.02 -2.21
N PRO A 112 -22.34 5.37 -1.40
CA PRO A 112 -21.98 4.06 -0.86
C PRO A 112 -21.92 2.98 -1.92
N SER A 113 -22.45 3.23 -3.11
CA SER A 113 -22.44 2.26 -4.20
C SER A 113 -21.28 2.47 -5.17
N ALA A 114 -20.26 3.22 -4.80
CA ALA A 114 -19.12 3.43 -5.67
C ALA A 114 -18.52 2.10 -6.11
N ASN A 115 -18.30 1.94 -7.41
CA ASN A 115 -17.76 0.71 -7.96
C ASN A 115 -16.24 0.70 -7.88
N VAL A 116 -15.71 -0.49 -7.66
CA VAL A 116 -14.27 -0.68 -7.66
C VAL A 116 -13.87 -1.28 -9.01
N ASP A 117 -12.90 -0.65 -9.67
CA ASP A 117 -12.35 -1.19 -10.89
C ASP A 117 -11.59 -2.47 -10.59
N LEU A 118 -11.94 -3.55 -11.29
CA LEU A 118 -11.38 -4.85 -11.01
C LEU A 118 -9.90 -4.94 -11.37
N GLU A 119 -9.46 -4.18 -12.37
CA GLU A 119 -8.03 -4.16 -12.70
C GLU A 119 -7.23 -3.49 -11.58
N ALA A 120 -7.75 -2.40 -11.03
CA ALA A 120 -7.10 -1.75 -9.89
C ALA A 120 -7.05 -2.66 -8.67
N LEU A 121 -8.15 -3.38 -8.42
CA LEU A 121 -8.20 -4.33 -7.32
C LEU A 121 -7.19 -5.45 -7.51
N SER A 122 -7.10 -5.99 -8.71
CA SER A 122 -6.15 -7.05 -9.02
C SER A 122 -4.71 -6.58 -8.82
N THR A 123 -4.41 -5.36 -9.26
CA THR A 123 -3.09 -4.78 -9.06
C THR A 123 -2.76 -4.66 -7.57
N LEU A 124 -3.72 -4.18 -6.79
CA LEU A 124 -3.54 -4.05 -5.34
C LEU A 124 -3.29 -5.41 -4.70
N GLN A 125 -4.08 -6.41 -5.07
CA GLN A 125 -3.91 -7.76 -4.53
C GLN A 125 -2.55 -8.34 -4.88
N THR A 126 -2.09 -8.13 -6.12
CA THR A 126 -0.79 -8.62 -6.55
C THR A 126 0.33 -7.97 -5.73
N LEU A 127 0.25 -6.66 -5.52
CA LEU A 127 1.26 -5.96 -4.74
C LEU A 127 1.24 -6.39 -3.27
N LEU A 128 0.06 -6.54 -2.68
CA LEU A 128 -0.05 -7.05 -1.31
C LEU A 128 0.54 -8.44 -1.19
N GLY A 129 0.34 -9.29 -2.20
CA GLY A 129 0.86 -10.65 -2.19
C GLY A 129 2.37 -10.72 -2.18
N LEU A 130 3.06 -9.67 -2.59
CA LEU A 130 4.52 -9.63 -2.49
C LEU A 130 4.98 -9.59 -1.03
N PHE A 131 4.13 -9.07 -0.13
CA PHE A 131 4.44 -8.94 1.29
C PHE A 131 3.80 -10.04 2.12
N ASP A 132 2.51 -10.31 1.87
CA ASP A 132 1.76 -11.27 2.68
C ASP A 132 0.56 -11.79 1.89
N LEU A 133 0.57 -13.08 1.59
CA LEU A 133 -0.52 -13.69 0.83
C LEU A 133 -1.86 -13.58 1.53
N ASN A 134 -1.88 -13.63 2.86
CA ASN A 134 -3.12 -13.50 3.60
C ASN A 134 -3.73 -12.12 3.40
N ASP A 135 -2.93 -11.08 3.34
CA ASP A 135 -3.45 -9.74 3.05
C ASP A 135 -4.00 -9.65 1.64
N ALA A 136 -3.36 -10.32 0.69
CA ALA A 136 -3.82 -10.30 -0.69
C ALA A 136 -5.16 -11.01 -0.88
N THR A 137 -5.44 -12.04 -0.06
CA THR A 137 -6.63 -12.85 -0.22
C THR A 137 -7.76 -12.43 0.71
N ALA A 138 -7.62 -11.35 1.44
CA ALA A 138 -8.61 -10.93 2.42
C ALA A 138 -9.85 -10.27 1.82
N PHE A 139 -9.87 -10.05 0.51
CA PHE A 139 -10.99 -9.39 -0.16
C PHE A 139 -12.13 -10.37 -0.38
N ARG A 140 -13.36 -9.91 -0.09
CA ARG A 140 -14.53 -10.76 -0.19
C ARG A 140 -15.38 -10.33 -1.34
N LEU A 141 -15.12 -10.92 -2.49
CA LEU A 141 -15.93 -10.63 -3.66
C LEU A 141 -17.32 -11.21 -3.54
N THR A 142 -17.50 -12.18 -2.67
CA THR A 142 -18.76 -12.84 -2.52
C THR A 142 -19.83 -11.98 -1.91
N ASP A 143 -19.47 -10.87 -1.34
CA ASP A 143 -20.48 -10.00 -0.78
C ASP A 143 -21.45 -9.51 -1.82
N LYS A 144 -21.05 -9.54 -3.04
CA LYS A 144 -21.95 -9.16 -4.09
C LYS A 144 -23.06 -10.14 -4.28
N ASN A 145 -22.96 -11.28 -3.68
CA ASN A 145 -23.92 -12.24 -3.88
C ASN A 145 -25.01 -12.21 -3.01
N ARG A 146 -24.93 -11.42 -2.25
CA ARG A 146 -25.83 -11.55 -1.39
C ARG A 146 -26.65 -10.73 -1.35
#